data_21e38d715adfef1691a1aa3e2b3b20dd
#
_entry.id   21e38d715adfef1691a1aa3e2b3b20dd
#
_cell.length_a   1.000
_cell.length_b   1.000
_cell.length_c   1.000
_cell.angle_alpha   90.00
_cell.angle_beta   90.00
_cell.angle_gamma   90.00
#
_symmetry.space_group_name_H-M   'P 1'
#
loop_
_entity.id
_entity.type
_entity.pdbx_description
1 polymer ?
#
loop_
_entity_poly.entity_id
_entity_poly.type
_entity_poly.pdbx_seq_one_letter_code
_entity_poly.pdbx_strand_id
1 'polypeptide(L)'
;MLVLNENDTARALEWFALIDALKAMFSADCEMPVRHHHNMHVPGRADATLLLMPAWLPGQYCGVKLVSVYPDNHMSGLPAVQGGYLLTSGATGEMLALVDGGVLTARRTAAASALAASYLARSDASRMLLVGTGRLSLNLIEAHASVRTLDHISIWGRNAENAEATAAEARAKGFNAHAVTSLEEAVREADIISCATLATEPLICGDWLQPGAHVDLVGGFKPSMREADDAAILRSSVYVDTRAGAMTEAGDIVQPLANGSLTPEKICGELSELVRGTVKGRNSAEEITLFKSVGAALEDLAGAILAYETFRDN
;
A
#
# COMPACT_ATOMS: atom_id res chain seq x y z
N MET A 1 -27.56 -2.56 -9.77
CA MET A 1 -26.08 -2.57 -9.70
C MET A 1 -25.56 -1.18 -10.03
N LEU A 2 -24.79 -0.57 -9.15
CA LEU A 2 -24.11 0.70 -9.40
C LEU A 2 -22.85 0.48 -10.25
N VAL A 3 -22.49 1.47 -11.08
CA VAL A 3 -21.20 1.49 -11.80
C VAL A 3 -20.49 2.76 -11.39
N LEU A 4 -19.44 2.61 -10.58
CA LEU A 4 -18.66 3.72 -10.03
C LEU A 4 -17.38 3.88 -10.84
N ASN A 5 -17.28 4.95 -11.60
CA ASN A 5 -16.10 5.31 -12.39
C ASN A 5 -14.97 5.85 -11.50
N GLU A 6 -13.85 6.26 -12.10
CA GLU A 6 -12.68 6.82 -11.39
C GLU A 6 -13.07 7.99 -10.47
N ASN A 7 -13.87 8.94 -10.96
CA ASN A 7 -14.26 10.13 -10.19
C ASN A 7 -15.21 9.78 -9.04
N ASP A 8 -16.17 8.90 -9.28
CA ASP A 8 -17.11 8.44 -8.25
C ASP A 8 -16.36 7.66 -7.16
N THR A 9 -15.50 6.74 -7.57
CA THR A 9 -14.66 5.96 -6.65
C THR A 9 -13.76 6.89 -5.82
N ALA A 10 -13.12 7.89 -6.43
CA ALA A 10 -12.27 8.84 -5.72
C ALA A 10 -13.06 9.67 -4.70
N ARG A 11 -14.28 10.12 -5.04
CA ARG A 11 -15.15 10.90 -4.13
C ARG A 11 -15.63 10.07 -2.93
N ALA A 12 -15.91 8.77 -3.17
CA ALA A 12 -16.39 7.89 -2.11
C ALA A 12 -15.31 7.52 -1.09
N LEU A 13 -14.04 7.49 -1.51
CA LEU A 13 -12.93 7.00 -0.70
C LEU A 13 -12.14 8.14 -0.05
N GLU A 14 -12.83 9.02 0.69
CA GLU A 14 -12.19 10.06 1.52
C GLU A 14 -11.29 9.41 2.57
N TRP A 15 -10.12 10.03 2.87
CA TRP A 15 -9.05 9.40 3.63
C TRP A 15 -9.46 8.92 5.00
N PHE A 16 -10.11 9.76 5.81
CA PHE A 16 -10.55 9.35 7.16
C PHE A 16 -11.57 8.21 7.11
N ALA A 17 -12.57 8.31 6.23
CA ALA A 17 -13.59 7.28 6.09
C ALA A 17 -12.98 5.96 5.59
N LEU A 18 -12.02 6.01 4.66
CA LEU A 18 -11.37 4.81 4.13
C LEU A 18 -10.45 4.16 5.17
N ILE A 19 -9.68 4.95 5.93
CA ILE A 19 -8.83 4.43 7.02
C ILE A 19 -9.69 3.78 8.10
N ASP A 20 -10.82 4.39 8.48
CA ASP A 20 -11.76 3.81 9.44
C ASP A 20 -12.42 2.53 8.89
N ALA A 21 -12.79 2.48 7.60
CA ALA A 21 -13.31 1.29 6.94
C ALA A 21 -12.28 0.15 6.93
N LEU A 22 -11.00 0.45 6.64
CA LEU A 22 -9.91 -0.53 6.74
C LEU A 22 -9.72 -1.01 8.17
N LYS A 23 -9.70 -0.10 9.15
CA LYS A 23 -9.60 -0.45 10.57
C LYS A 23 -10.73 -1.38 11.00
N ALA A 24 -11.96 -1.10 10.62
CA ALA A 24 -13.11 -1.97 10.90
C ALA A 24 -12.93 -3.35 10.23
N MET A 25 -12.49 -3.38 8.96
CA MET A 25 -12.31 -4.61 8.20
C MET A 25 -11.18 -5.50 8.76
N PHE A 26 -10.03 -4.92 9.16
CA PHE A 26 -8.94 -5.67 9.81
C PHE A 26 -9.33 -6.20 11.19
N SER A 27 -10.36 -5.62 11.84
CA SER A 27 -10.92 -6.14 13.10
C SER A 27 -11.96 -7.22 12.90
N ALA A 28 -12.58 -7.28 11.72
CA ALA A 28 -13.66 -8.22 11.40
C ALA A 28 -13.12 -9.63 11.06
N ASP A 29 -14.02 -10.61 11.07
CA ASP A 29 -13.73 -11.97 10.61
C ASP A 29 -13.97 -12.05 9.10
N CYS A 30 -13.13 -11.34 8.35
CA CYS A 30 -13.14 -11.34 6.89
C CYS A 30 -12.40 -12.58 6.37
N GLU A 31 -13.06 -13.35 5.53
CA GLU A 31 -12.45 -14.47 4.85
C GLU A 31 -11.85 -14.01 3.52
N MET A 32 -10.55 -14.31 3.30
CA MET A 32 -9.86 -14.02 2.05
C MET A 32 -8.96 -15.19 1.66
N PRO A 33 -9.37 -15.99 0.68
CA PRO A 33 -8.51 -17.02 0.09
C PRO A 33 -7.25 -16.45 -0.55
N VAL A 34 -6.25 -17.29 -0.72
CA VAL A 34 -5.06 -16.93 -1.51
C VAL A 34 -5.49 -16.50 -2.90
N ARG A 35 -4.94 -15.38 -3.37
CA ARG A 35 -5.23 -14.86 -4.72
C ARG A 35 -4.90 -15.87 -5.81
N HIS A 36 -5.74 -15.94 -6.83
CA HIS A 36 -5.54 -16.83 -7.97
C HIS A 36 -4.75 -16.11 -9.07
N HIS A 37 -3.75 -16.80 -9.60
CA HIS A 37 -2.93 -16.35 -10.73
C HIS A 37 -3.16 -17.28 -11.93
N HIS A 38 -3.57 -16.70 -13.05
CA HIS A 38 -3.77 -17.43 -14.30
C HIS A 38 -2.89 -16.81 -15.39
N ASN A 39 -1.92 -17.55 -15.88
CA ASN A 39 -1.13 -17.15 -17.04
C ASN A 39 -1.94 -17.38 -18.31
N MET A 40 -2.00 -16.38 -19.17
CA MET A 40 -2.73 -16.40 -20.43
C MET A 40 -1.76 -16.20 -21.59
N HIS A 41 -1.69 -17.17 -22.49
CA HIS A 41 -0.90 -17.04 -23.70
C HIS A 41 -1.49 -15.96 -24.62
N VAL A 42 -0.65 -14.98 -25.05
CA VAL A 42 -1.03 -13.94 -25.99
C VAL A 42 -0.21 -14.11 -27.28
N PRO A 43 -0.81 -14.56 -28.37
CA PRO A 43 -0.07 -14.83 -29.60
C PRO A 43 0.73 -13.61 -30.09
N GLY A 44 2.06 -13.79 -30.28
CA GLY A 44 2.95 -12.74 -30.77
C GLY A 44 3.31 -11.64 -29.75
N ARG A 45 2.98 -11.81 -28.48
CA ARG A 45 3.29 -10.88 -27.39
C ARG A 45 3.75 -11.62 -26.13
N ALA A 46 4.19 -10.88 -25.12
CA ALA A 46 4.44 -11.45 -23.80
C ALA A 46 3.14 -11.99 -23.19
N ASP A 47 3.25 -13.13 -22.48
CA ASP A 47 2.11 -13.74 -21.79
C ASP A 47 1.50 -12.75 -20.79
N ALA A 48 0.18 -12.73 -20.72
CA ALA A 48 -0.58 -11.94 -19.78
C ALA A 48 -0.88 -12.72 -18.49
N THR A 49 -1.24 -12.01 -17.44
CA THR A 49 -1.68 -12.61 -16.17
C THR A 49 -3.04 -12.07 -15.78
N LEU A 50 -3.97 -12.98 -15.43
CA LEU A 50 -5.21 -12.64 -14.76
C LEU A 50 -5.09 -12.99 -13.28
N LEU A 51 -5.38 -12.02 -12.42
CA LEU A 51 -5.42 -12.15 -10.97
C LEU A 51 -6.87 -12.04 -10.49
N LEU A 52 -7.29 -12.98 -9.65
CA LEU A 52 -8.58 -12.91 -8.95
C LEU A 52 -8.31 -12.87 -7.44
N MET A 53 -8.83 -11.85 -6.78
CA MET A 53 -8.64 -11.61 -5.35
C MET A 53 -10.00 -11.53 -4.65
N PRO A 54 -10.61 -12.69 -4.29
CA PRO A 54 -11.88 -12.71 -3.58
C PRO A 54 -11.69 -12.41 -2.09
N ALA A 55 -12.73 -11.80 -1.49
CA ALA A 55 -12.88 -11.66 -0.05
C ALA A 55 -14.36 -11.51 0.32
N TRP A 56 -14.74 -11.93 1.53
CA TRP A 56 -16.13 -11.77 2.00
C TRP A 56 -16.22 -11.61 3.52
N LEU A 57 -17.24 -10.86 3.92
CA LEU A 57 -17.79 -10.85 5.26
C LEU A 57 -19.01 -11.78 5.27
N PRO A 58 -19.00 -12.89 6.02
CA PRO A 58 -20.09 -13.86 5.99
C PRO A 58 -21.47 -13.25 6.19
N GLY A 59 -22.38 -13.50 5.26
CA GLY A 59 -23.76 -13.02 5.29
C GLY A 59 -23.95 -11.51 4.99
N GLN A 60 -22.90 -10.73 4.80
CA GLN A 60 -22.99 -9.29 4.56
C GLN A 60 -22.60 -8.93 3.14
N TYR A 61 -21.31 -9.00 2.83
CA TYR A 61 -20.76 -8.63 1.52
C TYR A 61 -19.78 -9.68 1.02
N CYS A 62 -19.76 -9.88 -0.28
CA CYS A 62 -18.75 -10.65 -0.98
C CYS A 62 -18.27 -9.84 -2.17
N GLY A 63 -16.98 -9.96 -2.51
CA GLY A 63 -16.48 -9.28 -3.68
C GLY A 63 -15.21 -9.91 -4.23
N VAL A 64 -14.87 -9.50 -5.45
CA VAL A 64 -13.67 -9.96 -6.12
C VAL A 64 -13.02 -8.82 -6.90
N LYS A 65 -11.74 -8.59 -6.65
CA LYS A 65 -10.92 -7.76 -7.55
C LYS A 65 -10.42 -8.62 -8.70
N LEU A 66 -10.71 -8.18 -9.90
CA LEU A 66 -10.18 -8.72 -11.14
C LEU A 66 -9.10 -7.77 -11.63
N VAL A 67 -7.88 -8.28 -11.81
CA VAL A 67 -6.75 -7.51 -12.37
C VAL A 67 -6.16 -8.27 -13.52
N SER A 68 -6.02 -7.60 -14.67
CA SER A 68 -5.31 -8.12 -15.83
C SER A 68 -4.00 -7.37 -16.04
N VAL A 69 -2.92 -8.13 -16.24
CA VAL A 69 -1.57 -7.59 -16.49
C VAL A 69 -1.16 -8.01 -17.89
N TYR A 70 -1.03 -7.05 -18.78
CA TYR A 70 -0.58 -7.21 -20.15
C TYR A 70 0.71 -6.41 -20.35
N PRO A 71 1.91 -7.03 -20.25
CA PRO A 71 3.19 -6.32 -20.25
C PRO A 71 3.42 -5.43 -21.48
N ASP A 72 2.93 -5.88 -22.64
CA ASP A 72 3.13 -5.21 -23.92
C ASP A 72 2.07 -4.14 -24.27
N ASN A 73 1.17 -3.82 -23.36
CA ASN A 73 0.12 -2.80 -23.58
C ASN A 73 0.69 -1.42 -23.91
N HIS A 74 1.91 -1.11 -23.44
CA HIS A 74 2.61 0.13 -23.77
C HIS A 74 2.77 0.32 -25.27
N MET A 75 2.91 -0.75 -26.08
CA MET A 75 2.96 -0.72 -27.53
C MET A 75 1.66 -0.21 -28.18
N SER A 76 0.55 -0.25 -27.42
CA SER A 76 -0.77 0.23 -27.86
C SER A 76 -1.21 1.49 -27.10
N GLY A 77 -0.31 2.12 -26.32
CA GLY A 77 -0.63 3.30 -25.50
C GLY A 77 -1.58 3.02 -24.34
N LEU A 78 -1.73 1.75 -23.94
CA LEU A 78 -2.61 1.34 -22.86
C LEU A 78 -1.80 1.03 -21.58
N PRO A 79 -2.40 1.18 -20.38
CA PRO A 79 -1.79 0.74 -19.13
C PRO A 79 -1.53 -0.77 -19.15
N ALA A 80 -0.38 -1.19 -18.63
CA ALA A 80 -0.05 -2.62 -18.50
C ALA A 80 -0.95 -3.33 -17.48
N VAL A 81 -1.46 -2.61 -16.50
CA VAL A 81 -2.34 -3.15 -15.44
C VAL A 81 -3.69 -2.48 -15.52
N GLN A 82 -4.74 -3.27 -15.63
CA GLN A 82 -6.13 -2.83 -15.62
C GLN A 82 -6.93 -3.70 -14.65
N GLY A 83 -7.95 -3.16 -14.04
CA GLY A 83 -8.77 -3.93 -13.11
C GLY A 83 -10.07 -3.25 -12.73
N GLY A 84 -10.95 -4.06 -12.16
CA GLY A 84 -12.22 -3.65 -11.59
C GLY A 84 -12.52 -4.46 -10.34
N TYR A 85 -13.43 -3.96 -9.52
CA TYR A 85 -13.91 -4.67 -8.34
C TYR A 85 -15.41 -4.90 -8.47
N LEU A 86 -15.82 -6.16 -8.41
CA LEU A 86 -17.22 -6.54 -8.35
C LEU A 86 -17.61 -6.81 -6.89
N LEU A 87 -18.60 -6.04 -6.39
CA LEU A 87 -19.20 -6.21 -5.08
C LEU A 87 -20.57 -6.87 -5.21
N THR A 88 -20.84 -7.87 -4.37
CA THR A 88 -22.11 -8.59 -4.30
C THR A 88 -22.63 -8.67 -2.87
N SER A 89 -23.91 -8.91 -2.70
CA SER A 89 -24.50 -9.25 -1.40
C SER A 89 -23.97 -10.59 -0.92
N GLY A 90 -23.44 -10.65 0.28
CA GLY A 90 -23.00 -11.90 0.92
C GLY A 90 -24.17 -12.79 1.38
N ALA A 91 -25.40 -12.25 1.39
CA ALA A 91 -26.61 -13.00 1.75
C ALA A 91 -27.34 -13.59 0.55
N THR A 92 -27.34 -12.87 -0.60
CA THR A 92 -28.20 -13.25 -1.76
C THR A 92 -27.41 -13.48 -3.04
N GLY A 93 -26.16 -13.04 -3.11
CA GLY A 93 -25.35 -13.07 -4.34
C GLY A 93 -25.73 -11.99 -5.36
N GLU A 94 -26.65 -11.07 -5.04
CA GLU A 94 -27.02 -9.96 -5.91
C GLU A 94 -25.81 -9.08 -6.22
N MET A 95 -25.61 -8.70 -7.48
CA MET A 95 -24.56 -7.78 -7.90
C MET A 95 -24.91 -6.35 -7.46
N LEU A 96 -24.13 -5.78 -6.55
CA LEU A 96 -24.38 -4.48 -5.94
C LEU A 96 -23.67 -3.35 -6.69
N ALA A 97 -22.36 -3.51 -6.92
CA ALA A 97 -21.56 -2.48 -7.58
C ALA A 97 -20.41 -3.05 -8.40
N LEU A 98 -20.06 -2.32 -9.47
CA LEU A 98 -18.78 -2.41 -10.16
C LEU A 98 -18.00 -1.12 -9.88
N VAL A 99 -16.83 -1.24 -9.24
CA VAL A 99 -16.01 -0.13 -8.78
C VAL A 99 -14.73 -0.06 -9.60
N ASP A 100 -14.25 1.15 -9.94
CA ASP A 100 -12.96 1.34 -10.60
C ASP A 100 -11.82 0.73 -9.79
N GLY A 101 -11.15 -0.27 -10.35
CA GLY A 101 -10.11 -1.02 -9.65
C GLY A 101 -8.81 -0.26 -9.50
N GLY A 102 -8.60 0.72 -10.35
CA GLY A 102 -7.39 1.52 -10.36
C GLY A 102 -7.34 2.51 -9.21
N VAL A 103 -8.39 3.32 -9.06
CA VAL A 103 -8.52 4.27 -7.95
C VAL A 103 -8.67 3.52 -6.64
N LEU A 104 -9.50 2.48 -6.60
CA LEU A 104 -9.66 1.63 -5.41
C LEU A 104 -8.32 1.12 -4.93
N THR A 105 -7.51 0.49 -5.81
CA THR A 105 -6.20 -0.05 -5.42
C THR A 105 -5.26 1.04 -4.92
N ALA A 106 -5.18 2.19 -5.60
CA ALA A 106 -4.27 3.25 -5.19
C ALA A 106 -4.65 3.82 -3.81
N ARG A 107 -5.93 4.10 -3.59
CA ARG A 107 -6.41 4.69 -2.34
C ARG A 107 -6.35 3.71 -1.16
N ARG A 108 -6.81 2.45 -1.33
CA ARG A 108 -6.78 1.49 -0.23
C ARG A 108 -5.34 1.12 0.17
N THR A 109 -4.39 1.09 -0.79
CA THR A 109 -2.99 0.83 -0.49
C THR A 109 -2.39 1.95 0.36
N ALA A 110 -2.58 3.21 -0.06
CA ALA A 110 -2.10 4.35 0.71
C ALA A 110 -2.79 4.47 2.10
N ALA A 111 -4.07 4.14 2.18
CA ALA A 111 -4.80 4.14 3.44
C ALA A 111 -4.31 3.04 4.40
N ALA A 112 -3.91 1.86 3.90
CA ALA A 112 -3.30 0.80 4.72
C ALA A 112 -1.94 1.25 5.30
N SER A 113 -1.11 1.91 4.49
CA SER A 113 0.14 2.54 4.94
C SER A 113 -0.10 3.60 6.03
N ALA A 114 -1.08 4.48 5.83
CA ALA A 114 -1.44 5.49 6.82
C ALA A 114 -2.02 4.88 8.10
N LEU A 115 -2.86 3.85 7.98
CA LEU A 115 -3.38 3.10 9.13
C LEU A 115 -2.24 2.48 9.93
N ALA A 116 -1.28 1.82 9.29
CA ALA A 116 -0.08 1.28 9.93
C ALA A 116 0.75 2.39 10.61
N ALA A 117 0.99 3.51 9.91
CA ALA A 117 1.71 4.66 10.45
C ALA A 117 1.02 5.27 11.68
N SER A 118 -0.31 5.18 11.80
CA SER A 118 -1.03 5.65 12.99
C SER A 118 -0.62 4.92 14.27
N TYR A 119 -0.20 3.65 14.19
CA TYR A 119 0.30 2.81 15.28
C TYR A 119 1.83 2.81 15.40
N LEU A 120 2.54 3.00 14.29
CA LEU A 120 3.97 2.71 14.17
C LEU A 120 4.84 3.98 14.06
N ALA A 121 4.38 5.06 13.47
CA ALA A 121 5.10 6.32 13.43
C ALA A 121 4.96 7.07 14.77
N ARG A 122 5.98 7.86 15.16
CA ARG A 122 5.87 8.75 16.31
C ARG A 122 4.70 9.72 16.13
N SER A 123 4.09 10.13 17.24
CA SER A 123 2.97 11.10 17.20
C SER A 123 3.39 12.50 16.74
N ASP A 124 4.65 12.86 16.95
CA ASP A 124 5.28 14.12 16.56
C ASP A 124 6.02 14.06 15.21
N ALA A 125 5.93 12.92 14.49
CA ALA A 125 6.53 12.78 13.17
C ALA A 125 5.93 13.80 12.19
N SER A 126 6.77 14.65 11.59
CA SER A 126 6.33 15.74 10.71
C SER A 126 7.12 15.85 9.41
N ARG A 127 8.23 15.13 9.27
CA ARG A 127 9.08 15.12 8.07
C ARG A 127 8.92 13.82 7.31
N MET A 128 8.33 13.89 6.13
CA MET A 128 8.11 12.72 5.29
C MET A 128 9.08 12.71 4.10
N LEU A 129 9.67 11.56 3.81
CA LEU A 129 10.32 11.26 2.55
C LEU A 129 9.45 10.29 1.75
N LEU A 130 9.07 10.69 0.56
CA LEU A 130 8.48 9.82 -0.45
C LEU A 130 9.54 9.36 -1.44
N VAL A 131 9.72 8.05 -1.59
CA VAL A 131 10.64 7.41 -2.54
C VAL A 131 9.85 6.73 -3.64
N GLY A 132 9.90 7.32 -4.83
CA GLY A 132 9.10 6.92 -5.99
C GLY A 132 8.20 8.05 -6.48
N THR A 133 7.95 8.06 -7.80
CA THR A 133 7.18 9.11 -8.50
C THR A 133 6.09 8.47 -9.37
N GLY A 134 5.54 7.36 -8.87
CA GLY A 134 4.53 6.58 -9.57
C GLY A 134 3.10 6.94 -9.16
N ARG A 135 2.15 6.10 -9.59
CA ARG A 135 0.72 6.28 -9.36
C ARG A 135 0.31 6.41 -7.88
N LEU A 136 1.08 5.83 -6.95
CA LEU A 136 0.77 5.86 -5.51
C LEU A 136 1.26 7.13 -4.81
N SER A 137 2.16 7.89 -5.42
CA SER A 137 2.92 8.96 -4.77
C SER A 137 2.06 9.99 -4.06
N LEU A 138 1.12 10.62 -4.76
CA LEU A 138 0.22 11.62 -4.16
C LEU A 138 -0.75 10.99 -3.16
N ASN A 139 -1.23 9.78 -3.43
CA ASN A 139 -2.11 9.07 -2.50
C ASN A 139 -1.40 8.79 -1.16
N LEU A 140 -0.13 8.38 -1.18
CA LEU A 140 0.66 8.15 0.03
C LEU A 140 0.86 9.44 0.82
N ILE A 141 1.19 10.55 0.15
CA ILE A 141 1.31 11.87 0.81
C ILE A 141 0.00 12.25 1.50
N GLU A 142 -1.11 12.23 0.78
CA GLU A 142 -2.42 12.61 1.29
C GLU A 142 -2.88 11.70 2.44
N ALA A 143 -2.67 10.38 2.32
CA ALA A 143 -3.04 9.42 3.33
C ALA A 143 -2.22 9.59 4.62
N HIS A 144 -0.89 9.73 4.53
CA HIS A 144 -0.05 10.00 5.70
C HIS A 144 -0.38 11.35 6.34
N ALA A 145 -0.66 12.38 5.54
CA ALA A 145 -1.07 13.69 6.03
C ALA A 145 -2.42 13.66 6.77
N SER A 146 -3.27 12.67 6.51
CA SER A 146 -4.53 12.51 7.25
C SER A 146 -4.34 11.95 8.67
N VAL A 147 -3.20 11.33 8.98
CA VAL A 147 -2.91 10.72 10.29
C VAL A 147 -1.76 11.40 11.03
N ARG A 148 -0.97 12.25 10.35
CA ARG A 148 0.14 13.04 10.94
C ARG A 148 0.15 14.44 10.32
N THR A 149 0.54 15.42 11.12
CA THR A 149 0.78 16.77 10.61
C THR A 149 2.15 16.79 9.92
N LEU A 150 2.16 16.87 8.60
CA LEU A 150 3.39 16.87 7.81
C LEU A 150 3.82 18.32 7.51
N ASP A 151 4.92 18.76 8.13
CA ASP A 151 5.47 20.10 7.93
C ASP A 151 6.38 20.19 6.71
N HIS A 152 7.03 19.07 6.34
CA HIS A 152 7.96 19.00 5.23
C HIS A 152 7.89 17.65 4.53
N ILE A 153 7.82 17.68 3.20
CA ILE A 153 7.77 16.47 2.36
C ILE A 153 8.89 16.53 1.33
N SER A 154 9.86 15.64 1.46
CA SER A 154 10.90 15.39 0.47
C SER A 154 10.44 14.32 -0.52
N ILE A 155 10.67 14.52 -1.81
CA ILE A 155 10.30 13.57 -2.86
C ILE A 155 11.54 13.21 -3.65
N TRP A 156 11.88 11.93 -3.65
CA TRP A 156 12.99 11.39 -4.42
C TRP A 156 12.51 10.42 -5.50
N GLY A 157 13.13 10.51 -6.66
CA GLY A 157 12.93 9.59 -7.78
C GLY A 157 14.18 9.45 -8.62
N ARG A 158 14.37 8.31 -9.30
CA ARG A 158 15.50 8.10 -10.22
C ARG A 158 15.57 9.15 -11.33
N ASN A 159 14.44 9.68 -11.75
CA ASN A 159 14.32 10.80 -12.67
C ASN A 159 13.96 12.05 -11.86
N ALA A 160 14.86 13.03 -11.85
CA ALA A 160 14.67 14.28 -11.11
C ALA A 160 13.51 15.13 -11.63
N GLU A 161 13.23 15.08 -12.93
CA GLU A 161 12.11 15.80 -13.54
C GLU A 161 10.76 15.23 -13.03
N ASN A 162 10.66 13.89 -12.93
CA ASN A 162 9.47 13.26 -12.37
C ASN A 162 9.31 13.57 -10.87
N ALA A 163 10.43 13.65 -10.13
CA ALA A 163 10.39 14.03 -8.72
C ALA A 163 9.89 15.47 -8.55
N GLU A 164 10.36 16.40 -9.38
CA GLU A 164 9.89 17.79 -9.36
C GLU A 164 8.43 17.89 -9.83
N ALA A 165 8.01 17.17 -10.86
CA ALA A 165 6.61 17.13 -11.27
C ALA A 165 5.69 16.66 -10.13
N THR A 166 6.06 15.56 -9.44
CA THR A 166 5.30 15.06 -8.28
C THR A 166 5.29 16.07 -7.13
N ALA A 167 6.42 16.77 -6.88
CA ALA A 167 6.49 17.82 -5.87
C ALA A 167 5.59 19.01 -6.22
N ALA A 168 5.56 19.41 -7.50
CA ALA A 168 4.67 20.46 -7.98
C ALA A 168 3.18 20.10 -7.80
N GLU A 169 2.80 18.87 -8.11
CA GLU A 169 1.44 18.39 -7.88
C GLU A 169 1.07 18.36 -6.39
N ALA A 170 2.00 17.94 -5.52
CA ALA A 170 1.80 17.97 -4.07
C ALA A 170 1.63 19.42 -3.55
N ARG A 171 2.46 20.36 -4.03
CA ARG A 171 2.31 21.79 -3.70
C ARG A 171 0.98 22.38 -4.16
N ALA A 172 0.50 21.98 -5.34
CA ALA A 172 -0.81 22.40 -5.84
C ALA A 172 -1.97 21.95 -4.93
N LYS A 173 -1.76 20.87 -4.16
CA LYS A 173 -2.68 20.37 -3.13
C LYS A 173 -2.46 21.01 -1.74
N GLY A 174 -1.53 21.95 -1.60
CA GLY A 174 -1.25 22.68 -0.36
C GLY A 174 -0.17 22.09 0.53
N PHE A 175 0.56 21.05 0.08
CA PHE A 175 1.64 20.45 0.83
C PHE A 175 2.97 21.23 0.66
N ASN A 176 3.79 21.30 1.71
CA ASN A 176 5.14 21.83 1.65
C ASN A 176 6.10 20.75 1.11
N ALA A 177 6.10 20.57 -0.22
CA ALA A 177 6.78 19.46 -0.90
C ALA A 177 7.92 19.95 -1.81
N HIS A 178 9.05 19.24 -1.78
CA HIS A 178 10.27 19.56 -2.50
C HIS A 178 10.89 18.30 -3.11
N ALA A 179 11.34 18.38 -4.37
CA ALA A 179 12.16 17.34 -4.94
C ALA A 179 13.58 17.41 -4.35
N VAL A 180 14.16 16.23 -4.09
CA VAL A 180 15.52 16.09 -3.55
C VAL A 180 16.36 15.19 -4.44
N THR A 181 17.68 15.42 -4.46
CA THR A 181 18.62 14.66 -5.28
C THR A 181 19.43 13.64 -4.47
N SER A 182 19.74 13.94 -3.21
CA SER A 182 20.44 13.04 -2.31
C SER A 182 19.45 12.20 -1.52
N LEU A 183 19.34 10.91 -1.87
CA LEU A 183 18.48 9.98 -1.13
C LEU A 183 18.97 9.76 0.30
N GLU A 184 20.29 9.60 0.48
CA GLU A 184 20.90 9.41 1.80
C GLU A 184 20.56 10.56 2.76
N GLU A 185 20.82 11.81 2.34
CA GLU A 185 20.52 12.97 3.17
C GLU A 185 19.03 13.04 3.52
N ALA A 186 18.16 12.79 2.55
CA ALA A 186 16.72 12.81 2.76
C ALA A 186 16.24 11.72 3.73
N VAL A 187 16.81 10.50 3.66
CA VAL A 187 16.52 9.42 4.62
C VAL A 187 16.98 9.79 6.03
N ARG A 188 18.19 10.40 6.15
CA ARG A 188 18.74 10.83 7.45
C ARG A 188 17.91 11.92 8.14
N GLU A 189 17.08 12.64 7.41
CA GLU A 189 16.27 13.73 7.93
C GLU A 189 14.80 13.35 8.15
N ALA A 190 14.36 12.22 7.64
CA ALA A 190 12.95 11.85 7.63
C ALA A 190 12.50 11.14 8.92
N ASP A 191 11.32 11.50 9.40
CA ASP A 191 10.59 10.76 10.44
C ASP A 191 9.79 9.59 9.84
N ILE A 192 9.23 9.78 8.63
CA ILE A 192 8.47 8.79 7.87
C ILE A 192 9.12 8.65 6.50
N ILE A 193 9.52 7.43 6.13
CA ILE A 193 10.05 7.09 4.81
C ILE A 193 9.04 6.16 4.15
N SER A 194 8.30 6.63 3.13
CA SER A 194 7.37 5.79 2.36
C SER A 194 7.95 5.50 0.98
N CYS A 195 8.18 4.22 0.70
CA CYS A 195 8.83 3.76 -0.52
C CYS A 195 7.84 2.97 -1.38
N ALA A 196 7.60 3.45 -2.60
CA ALA A 196 6.66 2.85 -3.56
C ALA A 196 7.28 2.77 -4.96
N THR A 197 8.24 1.87 -5.10
CA THR A 197 9.05 1.71 -6.31
C THR A 197 8.93 0.32 -6.92
N LEU A 198 9.51 0.14 -8.09
CA LEU A 198 9.69 -1.16 -8.73
C LEU A 198 11.16 -1.64 -8.62
N ALA A 199 11.88 -1.19 -7.59
CA ALA A 199 13.28 -1.52 -7.40
C ALA A 199 13.48 -3.03 -7.15
N THR A 200 14.53 -3.57 -7.73
CA THR A 200 15.01 -4.93 -7.50
C THR A 200 16.27 -4.97 -6.63
N GLU A 201 16.90 -3.81 -6.46
CA GLU A 201 18.04 -3.58 -5.57
C GLU A 201 17.65 -2.57 -4.50
N PRO A 202 18.12 -2.72 -3.26
CA PRO A 202 17.78 -1.84 -2.16
C PRO A 202 18.11 -0.38 -2.44
N LEU A 203 17.16 0.49 -2.13
CA LEU A 203 17.30 1.95 -2.18
C LEU A 203 17.52 2.53 -0.77
N ILE A 204 16.86 1.96 0.23
CA ILE A 204 16.93 2.40 1.62
C ILE A 204 17.99 1.58 2.35
N CYS A 205 19.06 2.25 2.79
CA CYS A 205 20.11 1.64 3.61
C CYS A 205 19.79 1.82 5.08
N GLY A 206 19.84 0.73 5.85
CA GLY A 206 19.57 0.76 7.28
C GLY A 206 20.49 1.71 8.06
N ASP A 207 21.73 1.89 7.64
CA ASP A 207 22.69 2.79 8.30
C ASP A 207 22.33 4.29 8.17
N TRP A 208 21.41 4.62 7.27
CA TRP A 208 20.91 6.00 7.14
C TRP A 208 19.73 6.29 8.07
N LEU A 209 19.04 5.25 8.56
CA LEU A 209 17.83 5.41 9.38
C LEU A 209 18.18 6.03 10.74
N GLN A 210 17.47 7.10 11.09
CA GLN A 210 17.60 7.74 12.38
C GLN A 210 16.78 7.01 13.46
N PRO A 211 17.18 7.08 14.73
CA PRO A 211 16.34 6.63 15.82
C PRO A 211 14.95 7.28 15.74
N GLY A 212 13.90 6.46 15.92
CA GLY A 212 12.52 6.93 15.87
C GLY A 212 11.90 6.98 14.48
N ALA A 213 12.63 6.68 13.41
CA ALA A 213 12.06 6.64 12.05
C ALA A 213 10.98 5.55 11.90
N HIS A 214 10.05 5.80 11.00
CA HIS A 214 9.08 4.82 10.50
C HIS A 214 9.31 4.60 9.01
N VAL A 215 9.53 3.36 8.60
CA VAL A 215 9.74 2.95 7.21
C VAL A 215 8.51 2.22 6.72
N ASP A 216 7.92 2.69 5.63
CA ASP A 216 6.74 2.13 4.97
C ASP A 216 7.15 1.63 3.57
N LEU A 217 7.19 0.32 3.36
CA LEU A 217 7.61 -0.33 2.12
C LEU A 217 6.41 -0.89 1.36
N VAL A 218 6.05 -0.24 0.26
CA VAL A 218 4.85 -0.54 -0.53
C VAL A 218 5.18 -1.24 -1.84
N GLY A 219 6.36 -0.95 -2.43
CA GLY A 219 6.66 -1.31 -3.82
C GLY A 219 7.02 -2.77 -4.02
N GLY A 220 7.81 -3.38 -3.18
CA GLY A 220 8.32 -4.74 -3.36
C GLY A 220 7.28 -5.85 -3.15
N PHE A 221 6.38 -6.04 -4.12
CA PHE A 221 5.27 -7.01 -4.10
C PHE A 221 5.56 -8.31 -4.90
N LYS A 222 6.81 -8.57 -5.24
CA LYS A 222 7.30 -9.83 -5.84
C LYS A 222 8.58 -10.25 -5.14
N PRO A 223 8.90 -11.54 -5.04
CA PRO A 223 10.12 -12.02 -4.37
C PRO A 223 11.43 -11.44 -4.94
N SER A 224 11.45 -11.06 -6.23
CA SER A 224 12.60 -10.44 -6.90
C SER A 224 12.72 -8.94 -6.70
N MET A 225 11.75 -8.26 -6.09
CA MET A 225 11.75 -6.82 -5.85
C MET A 225 12.20 -6.53 -4.44
N ARG A 226 12.97 -5.43 -4.27
CA ARG A 226 13.49 -5.06 -2.96
C ARG A 226 13.73 -3.57 -2.86
N GLU A 227 13.22 -2.93 -1.80
CA GLU A 227 13.34 -1.50 -1.55
C GLU A 227 14.30 -1.16 -0.42
N ALA A 228 14.47 -2.04 0.58
CA ALA A 228 15.34 -1.84 1.74
C ALA A 228 16.38 -2.95 1.88
N ASP A 229 17.55 -2.63 2.42
CA ASP A 229 18.61 -3.60 2.69
C ASP A 229 18.37 -4.43 3.98
N ASP A 230 19.21 -5.44 4.21
CA ASP A 230 19.13 -6.27 5.41
C ASP A 230 19.36 -5.46 6.69
N ALA A 231 20.17 -4.42 6.65
CA ALA A 231 20.43 -3.58 7.80
C ALA A 231 19.17 -2.80 8.23
N ALA A 232 18.37 -2.33 7.27
CA ALA A 232 17.08 -1.69 7.56
C ALA A 232 16.10 -2.67 8.24
N ILE A 233 16.01 -3.90 7.73
CA ILE A 233 15.17 -4.96 8.32
C ILE A 233 15.63 -5.30 9.74
N LEU A 234 16.94 -5.52 9.94
CA LEU A 234 17.52 -5.95 11.22
C LEU A 234 17.46 -4.88 12.32
N ARG A 235 17.51 -3.60 11.94
CA ARG A 235 17.45 -2.47 12.86
C ARG A 235 16.03 -2.06 13.23
N SER A 236 15.01 -2.64 12.58
CA SER A 236 13.62 -2.24 12.73
C SER A 236 12.78 -3.31 13.44
N SER A 237 11.78 -2.86 14.17
CA SER A 237 10.63 -3.70 14.53
C SER A 237 9.74 -3.84 13.30
N VAL A 238 9.69 -5.05 12.75
CA VAL A 238 9.05 -5.35 11.47
C VAL A 238 7.58 -5.72 11.67
N TYR A 239 6.69 -5.02 10.97
CA TYR A 239 5.26 -5.30 10.89
C TYR A 239 4.84 -5.49 9.43
N VAL A 240 3.77 -6.25 9.20
CA VAL A 240 3.28 -6.57 7.87
C VAL A 240 1.76 -6.34 7.76
N ASP A 241 1.27 -6.19 6.54
CA ASP A 241 -0.19 -6.21 6.30
C ASP A 241 -0.78 -7.58 6.67
N THR A 242 -0.20 -8.65 6.12
CA THR A 242 -0.48 -10.04 6.46
C THR A 242 0.81 -10.87 6.38
N ARG A 243 1.03 -11.77 7.34
CA ARG A 243 2.19 -12.69 7.28
C ARG A 243 2.14 -13.58 6.04
N ALA A 244 0.96 -14.09 5.71
CA ALA A 244 0.77 -14.97 4.57
C ALA A 244 1.20 -14.31 3.25
N GLY A 245 0.83 -13.06 3.02
CA GLY A 245 1.23 -12.30 1.83
C GLY A 245 2.70 -11.89 1.88
N ALA A 246 3.12 -11.23 2.95
CA ALA A 246 4.47 -10.68 3.06
C ALA A 246 5.57 -11.75 2.98
N MET A 247 5.38 -12.90 3.63
CA MET A 247 6.37 -13.99 3.65
C MET A 247 6.43 -14.79 2.34
N THR A 248 5.51 -14.58 1.41
CA THR A 248 5.46 -15.28 0.11
C THR A 248 5.73 -14.37 -1.08
N GLU A 249 5.36 -13.10 -1.00
CA GLU A 249 5.38 -12.17 -2.12
C GLU A 249 6.36 -11.00 -1.95
N ALA A 250 6.58 -10.51 -0.71
CA ALA A 250 7.41 -9.34 -0.47
C ALA A 250 8.90 -9.67 -0.50
N GLY A 251 9.61 -9.25 -1.53
CA GLY A 251 11.06 -9.49 -1.60
C GLY A 251 11.85 -8.88 -0.43
N ASP A 252 11.38 -7.76 0.14
CA ASP A 252 11.93 -7.16 1.36
C ASP A 252 11.85 -8.08 2.59
N ILE A 253 10.98 -9.07 2.58
CA ILE A 253 10.81 -10.07 3.65
C ILE A 253 11.33 -11.44 3.20
N VAL A 254 10.95 -11.88 1.99
CA VAL A 254 11.30 -13.21 1.46
C VAL A 254 12.81 -13.40 1.35
N GLN A 255 13.55 -12.41 0.87
CA GLN A 255 15.00 -12.50 0.70
C GLN A 255 15.74 -12.57 2.05
N PRO A 256 15.46 -11.70 3.06
CA PRO A 256 16.02 -11.84 4.40
C PRO A 256 15.64 -13.15 5.11
N LEU A 257 14.44 -13.68 4.89
CA LEU A 257 14.07 -15.01 5.40
C LEU A 257 14.90 -16.11 4.73
N ALA A 258 15.11 -16.03 3.42
CA ALA A 258 15.87 -17.04 2.66
C ALA A 258 17.37 -17.06 3.02
N ASN A 259 17.97 -15.90 3.31
CA ASN A 259 19.38 -15.80 3.69
C ASN A 259 19.63 -15.91 5.21
N GLY A 260 18.57 -16.03 6.02
CA GLY A 260 18.65 -16.19 7.48
C GLY A 260 18.86 -14.88 8.27
N SER A 261 18.84 -13.71 7.62
CA SER A 261 18.91 -12.42 8.31
C SER A 261 17.65 -12.12 9.13
N LEU A 262 16.49 -12.56 8.64
CA LEU A 262 15.20 -12.47 9.33
C LEU A 262 14.67 -13.86 9.64
N THR A 263 13.95 -14.03 10.75
CA THR A 263 13.15 -15.24 11.02
C THR A 263 11.68 -14.87 11.17
N PRO A 264 10.73 -15.81 10.90
CA PRO A 264 9.29 -15.51 11.01
C PRO A 264 8.88 -14.95 12.38
N GLU A 265 9.53 -15.38 13.46
CA GLU A 265 9.25 -14.96 14.85
C GLU A 265 9.68 -13.51 15.12
N LYS A 266 10.56 -12.95 14.29
CA LYS A 266 10.98 -11.54 14.38
C LYS A 266 10.00 -10.57 13.71
N ILE A 267 9.00 -11.07 12.97
CA ILE A 267 7.89 -10.26 12.51
C ILE A 267 6.99 -9.96 13.71
N CYS A 268 7.03 -8.71 14.18
CA CYS A 268 6.40 -8.27 15.43
C CYS A 268 4.87 -8.37 15.39
N GLY A 269 4.25 -8.18 14.24
CA GLY A 269 2.80 -8.27 14.12
C GLY A 269 2.27 -8.03 12.71
N GLU A 270 0.98 -8.31 12.56
CA GLU A 270 0.17 -7.96 11.39
C GLU A 270 -0.68 -6.73 11.67
N LEU A 271 -1.16 -6.08 10.60
CA LEU A 271 -2.02 -4.92 10.73
C LEU A 271 -3.33 -5.24 11.49
N SER A 272 -3.87 -6.44 11.31
CA SER A 272 -5.02 -6.96 12.07
C SER A 272 -4.74 -7.04 13.59
N GLU A 273 -3.55 -7.46 13.98
CA GLU A 273 -3.14 -7.57 15.39
C GLU A 273 -2.94 -6.18 16.02
N LEU A 274 -2.36 -5.23 15.27
CA LEU A 274 -2.24 -3.82 15.69
C LEU A 274 -3.61 -3.18 15.91
N VAL A 275 -4.52 -3.37 14.96
CA VAL A 275 -5.88 -2.81 15.01
C VAL A 275 -6.70 -3.39 16.15
N ARG A 276 -6.61 -4.71 16.41
CA ARG A 276 -7.28 -5.41 17.53
C ARG A 276 -6.61 -5.13 18.88
N GLY A 277 -5.42 -4.50 18.89
CA GLY A 277 -4.67 -4.23 20.12
C GLY A 277 -4.06 -5.47 20.78
N THR A 278 -3.96 -6.60 20.06
CA THR A 278 -3.32 -7.83 20.53
C THR A 278 -1.80 -7.75 20.46
N VAL A 279 -1.30 -6.90 19.57
CA VAL A 279 0.11 -6.52 19.48
C VAL A 279 0.22 -5.02 19.70
N LYS A 280 1.18 -4.62 20.52
CA LYS A 280 1.50 -3.21 20.72
C LYS A 280 2.32 -2.71 19.52
N GLY A 281 1.99 -1.53 19.02
CA GLY A 281 2.77 -0.84 18.01
C GLY A 281 4.12 -0.33 18.57
N ARG A 282 4.53 0.86 18.18
CA ARG A 282 5.77 1.49 18.66
C ARG A 282 5.90 1.46 20.19
N ASN A 283 7.08 1.06 20.68
CA ASN A 283 7.37 0.90 22.11
C ASN A 283 8.18 2.06 22.72
N SER A 284 9.00 2.74 21.92
CA SER A 284 9.79 3.90 22.37
C SER A 284 9.94 4.96 21.29
N ALA A 285 10.39 6.16 21.70
CA ALA A 285 10.65 7.26 20.76
C ALA A 285 11.82 6.95 19.81
N GLU A 286 12.79 6.15 20.26
CA GLU A 286 14.01 5.81 19.49
C GLU A 286 13.84 4.58 18.61
N GLU A 287 12.78 3.76 18.84
CA GLU A 287 12.52 2.56 18.06
C GLU A 287 12.36 2.90 16.57
N ILE A 288 13.05 2.17 15.71
CA ILE A 288 12.81 2.20 14.28
C ILE A 288 11.72 1.16 13.99
N THR A 289 10.65 1.56 13.33
CA THR A 289 9.57 0.66 12.93
C THR A 289 9.53 0.53 11.41
N LEU A 290 9.24 -0.67 10.92
CA LEU A 290 9.10 -0.94 9.50
C LEU A 290 7.77 -1.64 9.24
N PHE A 291 7.01 -1.12 8.30
CA PHE A 291 5.79 -1.75 7.80
C PHE A 291 5.99 -2.20 6.36
N LYS A 292 5.69 -3.46 6.08
CA LYS A 292 5.71 -4.00 4.72
C LYS A 292 4.32 -4.44 4.30
N SER A 293 3.82 -3.88 3.21
CA SER A 293 2.56 -4.31 2.61
C SER A 293 2.76 -4.88 1.20
N VAL A 294 1.95 -5.88 0.86
CA VAL A 294 1.78 -6.41 -0.51
C VAL A 294 0.34 -6.26 -0.99
N GLY A 295 -0.54 -5.80 -0.09
CA GLY A 295 -1.96 -5.61 -0.31
C GLY A 295 -2.77 -6.88 -0.12
N ALA A 296 -3.85 -6.77 0.61
CA ALA A 296 -4.76 -7.86 0.95
C ALA A 296 -6.14 -7.64 0.31
N ALA A 297 -6.83 -8.74 -0.04
CA ALA A 297 -8.14 -8.67 -0.67
C ALA A 297 -9.21 -8.02 0.23
N LEU A 298 -9.05 -8.12 1.55
CA LEU A 298 -9.94 -7.46 2.51
C LEU A 298 -9.90 -5.93 2.42
N GLU A 299 -8.74 -5.34 2.04
CA GLU A 299 -8.61 -3.90 1.87
C GLU A 299 -9.44 -3.41 0.67
N ASP A 300 -9.44 -4.19 -0.42
CA ASP A 300 -10.26 -3.92 -1.59
C ASP A 300 -11.75 -4.05 -1.27
N LEU A 301 -12.13 -5.06 -0.47
CA LEU A 301 -13.50 -5.25 -0.01
C LEU A 301 -13.97 -4.07 0.86
N ALA A 302 -13.14 -3.62 1.81
CA ALA A 302 -13.46 -2.47 2.66
C ALA A 302 -13.73 -1.20 1.84
N GLY A 303 -12.83 -0.88 0.90
CA GLY A 303 -13.01 0.28 0.02
C GLY A 303 -14.24 0.15 -0.90
N ALA A 304 -14.50 -1.04 -1.43
CA ALA A 304 -15.66 -1.26 -2.30
C ALA A 304 -16.99 -1.14 -1.55
N ILE A 305 -17.06 -1.64 -0.30
CA ILE A 305 -18.23 -1.46 0.57
C ILE A 305 -18.45 0.02 0.85
N LEU A 306 -17.41 0.75 1.26
CA LEU A 306 -17.48 2.19 1.52
C LEU A 306 -17.98 2.95 0.29
N ALA A 307 -17.42 2.63 -0.90
CA ALA A 307 -17.83 3.27 -2.14
C ALA A 307 -19.31 2.97 -2.50
N TYR A 308 -19.73 1.74 -2.33
CA TYR A 308 -21.14 1.35 -2.54
C TYR A 308 -22.09 2.06 -1.56
N GLU A 309 -21.77 2.05 -0.26
CA GLU A 309 -22.62 2.65 0.77
C GLU A 309 -22.73 4.17 0.63
N THR A 310 -21.68 4.84 0.12
CA THR A 310 -21.70 6.28 -0.18
C THR A 310 -22.71 6.64 -1.28
N PHE A 311 -22.96 5.74 -2.23
CA PHE A 311 -23.79 6.04 -3.41
C PHE A 311 -25.12 5.26 -3.49
N ARG A 312 -25.36 4.25 -2.64
CA ARG A 312 -26.55 3.39 -2.74
C ARG A 312 -27.87 4.12 -2.54
N ASP A 313 -27.87 5.19 -1.76
CA ASP A 313 -29.07 5.95 -1.37
C ASP A 313 -29.23 7.26 -2.18
N ASN A 314 -28.36 7.47 -3.19
CA ASN A 314 -28.42 8.57 -4.15
C ASN A 314 -28.92 8.04 -5.50
#